data_37eff0150f652df62f7eec062a4824c4
#
_entry.id   37eff0150f652df62f7eec062a4824c4
#
_cell.length_a   1.000
_cell.length_b   1.000
_cell.length_c   1.000
_cell.angle_alpha   90.00
_cell.angle_beta   90.00
_cell.angle_gamma   90.00
#
_symmetry.space_group_name_H-M   'P 1'
#
loop_
_entity.id
_entity.type
_entity.pdbx_description
1 polymer ?
#
loop_
_entity_poly.entity_id
_entity_poly.type
_entity_poly.pdbx_seq_one_letter_code
_entity_poly.pdbx_strand_id
1 'polypeptide(L)'
;MKKIFLTLFLIFAMTILGVNSNDFQKNNDGLEFYYIRAREFKNPSKYVRTDAGKALVNVINSAEKTIDFAFYGLSGQNEILEALVNARKRGVVVRGIVDKNIENRNDYSGTEYSIQKLGENIVKTDYKAEIEKLNKIKNNEIDFKYDFFKGHIMHNKFCIIDDEKVWTGTVNISSTGTGGFNENNACIIRSSMLAKIFKKEFEQMYVKELFHENKYPIYSKKGINIDDKNIQIYFSPNKYIINTVILPEIEKAQDYIYLSMFLITDGKIVKSLIEAHERGVEIRMIIDAHHALQSYSKHETLRKAGIKVKVENWAGKMHAKTVIIDDKTIISGSANWTYSAFKYNDENLLIFRNVPKEVQFLKKEFEKSWKSIPNKWLYSNPQPEGKDSRYSCSDGVDNDHNGLFDKEDPACK
;
A
#
# COMPACT_ATOMS: atom_id res chain seq x y z
N MET A 1 -50.32 -4.83 -20.72
CA MET A 1 -50.17 -5.14 -19.29
C MET A 1 -49.03 -6.12 -18.92
N LYS A 2 -48.39 -6.83 -19.88
CA LYS A 2 -47.27 -7.80 -19.56
C LYS A 2 -45.88 -7.18 -19.50
N LYS A 3 -45.62 -5.96 -19.97
CA LYS A 3 -44.31 -5.28 -19.92
C LYS A 3 -44.00 -4.49 -18.67
N ILE A 4 -45.01 -4.13 -17.88
CA ILE A 4 -44.82 -3.34 -16.65
C ILE A 4 -44.48 -4.25 -15.46
N PHE A 5 -44.82 -5.53 -15.48
CA PHE A 5 -44.53 -6.46 -14.40
C PHE A 5 -43.06 -6.96 -14.39
N LEU A 6 -42.38 -6.93 -15.55
CA LEU A 6 -41.00 -7.40 -15.64
C LEU A 6 -39.98 -6.36 -15.14
N THR A 7 -40.30 -5.09 -15.25
CA THR A 7 -39.44 -3.98 -14.79
C THR A 7 -39.50 -3.80 -13.28
N LEU A 8 -40.66 -4.07 -12.65
CA LEU A 8 -40.82 -4.02 -11.19
C LEU A 8 -40.15 -5.20 -10.48
N PHE A 9 -40.02 -6.39 -11.13
CA PHE A 9 -39.37 -7.54 -10.53
C PHE A 9 -37.82 -7.42 -10.52
N LEU A 10 -37.25 -6.69 -11.50
CA LEU A 10 -35.80 -6.39 -11.53
C LEU A 10 -35.39 -5.33 -10.50
N ILE A 11 -36.28 -4.40 -10.15
CA ILE A 11 -36.02 -3.40 -9.11
C ILE A 11 -36.13 -4.00 -7.70
N PHE A 12 -36.99 -5.02 -7.50
CA PHE A 12 -37.16 -5.66 -6.18
C PHE A 12 -36.08 -6.71 -5.88
N ALA A 13 -35.40 -7.28 -6.90
CA ALA A 13 -34.29 -8.22 -6.71
C ALA A 13 -32.96 -7.53 -6.34
N MET A 14 -32.82 -6.20 -6.59
CA MET A 14 -31.61 -5.44 -6.21
C MET A 14 -31.62 -4.91 -4.77
N THR A 15 -32.76 -4.98 -4.08
CA THR A 15 -32.88 -4.47 -2.69
C THR A 15 -32.62 -5.52 -1.60
N ILE A 16 -32.37 -6.79 -1.96
CA ILE A 16 -32.14 -7.88 -0.98
C ILE A 16 -30.66 -8.22 -0.78
N LEU A 17 -29.79 -7.75 -1.66
CA LEU A 17 -28.34 -7.88 -1.47
C LEU A 17 -27.78 -6.54 -0.99
N GLY A 18 -27.84 -6.25 0.29
CA GLY A 18 -27.35 -5.02 0.94
C GLY A 18 -25.94 -4.52 0.53
N VAL A 19 -25.73 -4.31 -0.76
CA VAL A 19 -24.60 -3.62 -1.32
C VAL A 19 -24.99 -2.17 -1.45
N ASN A 20 -24.51 -1.35 -0.53
CA ASN A 20 -24.60 0.09 -0.66
C ASN A 20 -23.88 0.50 -1.97
N SER A 21 -24.67 0.81 -3.00
CA SER A 21 -24.19 1.22 -4.34
C SER A 21 -23.47 2.59 -4.36
N ASN A 22 -23.20 3.18 -3.20
CA ASN A 22 -22.60 4.52 -3.08
C ASN A 22 -21.08 4.55 -2.93
N ASP A 23 -20.39 3.41 -2.94
CA ASP A 23 -18.94 3.37 -2.75
C ASP A 23 -18.15 3.21 -4.07
N PHE A 24 -18.82 3.15 -5.22
CA PHE A 24 -18.20 3.14 -6.52
C PHE A 24 -18.22 4.53 -7.15
N GLN A 25 -17.14 5.29 -6.98
CA GLN A 25 -16.92 6.44 -7.84
C GLN A 25 -16.41 5.94 -9.20
N LYS A 26 -17.34 5.42 -10.02
CA LYS A 26 -17.12 5.20 -11.46
C LYS A 26 -17.03 6.55 -12.14
N ASN A 27 -15.84 7.13 -12.16
CA ASN A 27 -15.55 8.21 -13.08
C ASN A 27 -15.02 7.60 -14.38
N ASN A 28 -15.53 8.04 -15.52
CA ASN A 28 -14.94 7.77 -16.84
C ASN A 28 -13.58 8.49 -17.03
N ASP A 29 -13.05 9.08 -15.99
CA ASP A 29 -11.96 10.08 -15.97
C ASP A 29 -10.54 9.47 -15.97
N GLY A 30 -10.34 8.21 -16.35
CA GLY A 30 -9.01 7.60 -16.39
C GLY A 30 -8.35 7.31 -15.04
N LEU A 31 -8.91 7.76 -13.91
CA LEU A 31 -8.39 7.58 -12.56
C LEU A 31 -9.49 7.17 -11.58
N GLU A 32 -9.31 6.06 -10.87
CA GLU A 32 -10.24 5.55 -9.86
C GLU A 32 -9.47 5.25 -8.57
N PHE A 33 -9.97 5.70 -7.40
CA PHE A 33 -9.42 5.37 -6.09
C PHE A 33 -10.35 4.44 -5.31
N TYR A 34 -9.75 3.54 -4.55
CA TYR A 34 -10.40 2.59 -3.65
C TYR A 34 -9.79 2.71 -2.26
N TYR A 35 -10.61 2.60 -1.22
CA TYR A 35 -10.16 2.63 0.16
C TYR A 35 -10.60 1.38 0.91
N ILE A 36 -9.71 0.82 1.73
CA ILE A 36 -9.95 -0.35 2.56
C ILE A 36 -10.04 0.10 4.01
N ARG A 37 -11.20 -0.14 4.62
CA ARG A 37 -11.49 0.27 5.99
C ARG A 37 -11.27 -0.89 6.95
N ALA A 38 -10.10 -0.96 7.58
CA ALA A 38 -9.75 -2.04 8.52
C ALA A 38 -10.80 -2.24 9.62
N ARG A 39 -11.35 -1.15 10.14
CA ARG A 39 -12.37 -1.14 11.18
C ARG A 39 -13.69 -1.86 10.84
N GLU A 40 -13.93 -2.17 9.57
CA GLU A 40 -15.12 -2.89 9.11
C GLU A 40 -14.93 -4.43 9.15
N PHE A 41 -13.70 -4.91 9.34
CA PHE A 41 -13.35 -6.32 9.32
C PHE A 41 -12.79 -6.77 10.67
N LYS A 42 -13.27 -7.91 11.16
CA LYS A 42 -12.86 -8.46 12.47
C LYS A 42 -11.60 -9.32 12.40
N ASN A 43 -11.33 -9.92 11.24
CA ASN A 43 -10.23 -10.88 11.03
C ASN A 43 -9.74 -10.86 9.58
N PRO A 44 -8.54 -11.38 9.30
CA PRO A 44 -8.06 -11.60 7.95
C PRO A 44 -8.95 -12.54 7.13
N SER A 45 -8.88 -12.47 5.80
CA SER A 45 -9.63 -13.35 4.91
C SER A 45 -8.77 -13.91 3.78
N LYS A 46 -8.88 -15.21 3.53
CA LYS A 46 -8.29 -15.86 2.35
C LYS A 46 -9.01 -15.50 1.04
N TYR A 47 -10.15 -14.80 1.14
CA TYR A 47 -10.97 -14.37 0.02
C TYR A 47 -10.91 -12.86 -0.14
N VAL A 48 -11.05 -12.40 -1.38
CA VAL A 48 -11.14 -10.97 -1.72
C VAL A 48 -12.45 -10.40 -1.18
N ARG A 49 -12.37 -9.53 -0.16
CA ARG A 49 -13.55 -8.87 0.43
C ARG A 49 -13.64 -7.39 0.08
N THR A 50 -12.53 -6.79 -0.34
CA THR A 50 -12.42 -5.35 -0.54
C THR A 50 -12.69 -4.93 -1.97
N ASP A 51 -13.18 -3.71 -2.15
CA ASP A 51 -13.40 -3.16 -3.50
C ASP A 51 -12.08 -2.95 -4.25
N ALA A 52 -10.97 -2.63 -3.55
CA ALA A 52 -9.64 -2.57 -4.15
C ALA A 52 -9.19 -3.93 -4.72
N GLY A 53 -9.45 -5.03 -4.01
CA GLY A 53 -9.15 -6.38 -4.46
C GLY A 53 -10.07 -6.83 -5.60
N LYS A 54 -11.38 -6.55 -5.49
CA LYS A 54 -12.35 -6.82 -6.57
C LYS A 54 -12.00 -6.05 -7.85
N ALA A 55 -11.57 -4.79 -7.71
CA ALA A 55 -11.11 -3.98 -8.83
C ALA A 55 -9.88 -4.60 -9.52
N LEU A 56 -8.93 -5.16 -8.75
CA LEU A 56 -7.80 -5.91 -9.30
C LEU A 56 -8.27 -7.14 -10.07
N VAL A 57 -9.16 -7.96 -9.51
CA VAL A 57 -9.75 -9.13 -10.21
C VAL A 57 -10.40 -8.69 -11.52
N ASN A 58 -11.17 -7.61 -11.51
CA ASN A 58 -11.88 -7.13 -12.69
C ASN A 58 -10.91 -6.68 -13.81
N VAL A 59 -9.83 -5.93 -13.48
CA VAL A 59 -8.87 -5.52 -14.51
C VAL A 59 -8.05 -6.70 -15.04
N ILE A 60 -7.70 -7.69 -14.20
CA ILE A 60 -7.06 -8.95 -14.64
C ILE A 60 -7.99 -9.71 -15.60
N ASN A 61 -9.27 -9.81 -15.27
CA ASN A 61 -10.25 -10.48 -16.12
C ASN A 61 -10.50 -9.75 -17.46
N SER A 62 -10.29 -8.42 -17.49
CA SER A 62 -10.40 -7.61 -18.71
C SER A 62 -9.16 -7.65 -19.61
N ALA A 63 -8.10 -8.33 -19.21
CA ALA A 63 -6.88 -8.43 -20.00
C ALA A 63 -7.07 -9.26 -21.28
N GLU A 64 -6.60 -8.74 -22.40
CA GLU A 64 -6.68 -9.38 -23.73
C GLU A 64 -5.30 -9.83 -24.23
N LYS A 65 -4.21 -9.14 -23.84
CA LYS A 65 -2.86 -9.35 -24.37
C LYS A 65 -1.83 -9.70 -23.32
N THR A 66 -1.66 -8.81 -22.31
CA THR A 66 -0.56 -8.91 -21.36
C THR A 66 -0.97 -8.52 -19.96
N ILE A 67 -0.40 -9.19 -18.97
CA ILE A 67 -0.43 -8.83 -17.56
C ILE A 67 1.00 -8.89 -17.03
N ASP A 68 1.53 -7.76 -16.57
CA ASP A 68 2.81 -7.69 -15.88
C ASP A 68 2.58 -7.17 -14.45
N PHE A 69 2.99 -7.91 -13.45
CA PHE A 69 2.81 -7.49 -12.06
C PHE A 69 4.09 -7.58 -11.23
N ALA A 70 4.23 -6.65 -10.28
CA ALA A 70 5.22 -6.73 -9.22
C ALA A 70 4.50 -6.59 -7.88
N PHE A 71 4.45 -7.68 -7.12
CA PHE A 71 3.80 -7.76 -5.82
C PHE A 71 4.77 -8.18 -4.75
N TYR A 72 4.87 -7.44 -3.64
CA TYR A 72 5.65 -7.83 -2.48
C TYR A 72 5.30 -9.24 -1.99
N GLY A 73 4.01 -9.57 -1.97
CA GLY A 73 3.52 -10.91 -1.67
C GLY A 73 2.30 -11.25 -2.50
N LEU A 74 2.04 -12.53 -2.71
CA LEU A 74 0.86 -13.06 -3.40
C LEU A 74 0.36 -14.28 -2.61
N SER A 75 -0.42 -14.04 -1.54
CA SER A 75 -0.78 -15.07 -0.58
C SER A 75 -2.24 -14.98 -0.15
N GLY A 76 -2.94 -16.10 -0.19
CA GLY A 76 -4.25 -16.27 0.40
C GLY A 76 -5.38 -15.47 -0.25
N GLN A 77 -5.26 -15.13 -1.53
CA GLN A 77 -6.29 -14.41 -2.30
C GLN A 77 -6.63 -15.20 -3.54
N ASN A 78 -7.42 -16.26 -3.34
CA ASN A 78 -7.68 -17.26 -4.36
C ASN A 78 -8.27 -16.67 -5.64
N GLU A 79 -9.20 -15.71 -5.52
CA GLU A 79 -9.85 -15.08 -6.67
C GLU A 79 -8.86 -14.30 -7.56
N ILE A 80 -7.85 -13.66 -6.96
CA ILE A 80 -6.80 -12.95 -7.71
C ILE A 80 -5.90 -13.97 -8.40
N LEU A 81 -5.49 -15.03 -7.68
CA LEU A 81 -4.68 -16.11 -8.26
C LEU A 81 -5.41 -16.81 -9.40
N GLU A 82 -6.67 -17.15 -9.21
CA GLU A 82 -7.52 -17.78 -10.22
C GLU A 82 -7.71 -16.87 -11.44
N ALA A 83 -7.91 -15.56 -11.25
CA ALA A 83 -8.01 -14.61 -12.34
C ALA A 83 -6.73 -14.58 -13.20
N LEU A 84 -5.54 -14.59 -12.58
CA LEU A 84 -4.25 -14.67 -13.28
C LEU A 84 -4.09 -16.00 -14.04
N VAL A 85 -4.43 -17.13 -13.42
CA VAL A 85 -4.40 -18.45 -14.06
C VAL A 85 -5.38 -18.51 -15.24
N ASN A 86 -6.58 -17.97 -15.06
CA ASN A 86 -7.60 -17.95 -16.12
C ASN A 86 -7.22 -17.00 -17.28
N ALA A 87 -6.55 -15.88 -16.99
CA ALA A 87 -5.97 -15.02 -18.02
C ALA A 87 -4.96 -15.80 -18.90
N ARG A 88 -4.06 -16.58 -18.30
CA ARG A 88 -3.15 -17.47 -19.06
C ARG A 88 -3.91 -18.48 -19.93
N LYS A 89 -4.97 -19.09 -19.40
CA LYS A 89 -5.81 -20.04 -20.17
C LYS A 89 -6.50 -19.37 -21.36
N ARG A 90 -6.79 -18.07 -21.28
CA ARG A 90 -7.32 -17.29 -22.41
C ARG A 90 -6.25 -16.90 -23.44
N GLY A 91 -4.97 -17.22 -23.20
CA GLY A 91 -3.85 -16.86 -24.08
C GLY A 91 -3.18 -15.53 -23.74
N VAL A 92 -3.56 -14.88 -22.63
CA VAL A 92 -2.90 -13.66 -22.13
C VAL A 92 -1.51 -14.02 -21.63
N VAL A 93 -0.51 -13.24 -22.00
CA VAL A 93 0.87 -13.37 -21.47
C VAL A 93 0.90 -12.80 -20.05
N VAL A 94 1.08 -13.66 -19.06
CA VAL A 94 1.14 -13.27 -17.64
C VAL A 94 2.57 -13.43 -17.15
N ARG A 95 3.19 -12.32 -16.70
CA ARG A 95 4.53 -12.29 -16.11
C ARG A 95 4.46 -11.63 -14.74
N GLY A 96 5.25 -12.11 -13.79
CA GLY A 96 5.20 -11.59 -12.43
C GLY A 96 6.55 -11.53 -11.74
N ILE A 97 6.65 -10.61 -10.79
CA ILE A 97 7.76 -10.48 -9.86
C ILE A 97 7.17 -10.53 -8.46
N VAL A 98 7.77 -11.35 -7.59
CA VAL A 98 7.43 -11.42 -6.17
C VAL A 98 8.69 -11.32 -5.33
N ASP A 99 8.55 -10.76 -4.13
CA ASP A 99 9.63 -10.76 -3.16
C ASP A 99 9.80 -12.17 -2.58
N LYS A 100 11.04 -12.62 -2.48
CA LYS A 100 11.42 -13.82 -1.73
C LYS A 100 12.53 -13.47 -0.79
N ASN A 101 12.16 -13.17 0.43
CA ASN A 101 13.09 -12.81 1.48
C ASN A 101 14.12 -13.92 1.76
N ILE A 102 15.33 -13.53 2.18
CA ILE A 102 16.39 -14.41 2.63
C ILE A 102 15.88 -15.35 3.74
N GLU A 103 16.29 -16.61 3.73
CA GLU A 103 15.96 -17.63 4.73
C GLU A 103 14.46 -17.98 4.83
N ASN A 104 13.69 -17.86 3.75
CA ASN A 104 12.25 -18.13 3.74
C ASN A 104 11.41 -17.23 4.67
N ARG A 105 11.91 -16.09 5.07
CA ARG A 105 11.18 -15.06 5.85
C ARG A 105 10.23 -14.25 5.00
N ASN A 106 9.62 -14.86 4.01
CA ASN A 106 8.49 -14.22 3.36
C ASN A 106 7.32 -14.21 4.34
N ASP A 107 6.91 -13.03 4.81
CA ASP A 107 5.76 -12.86 5.70
C ASP A 107 4.44 -13.39 5.10
N TYR A 108 4.50 -13.83 3.84
CA TYR A 108 3.37 -14.37 3.09
C TYR A 108 3.59 -15.83 2.70
N SER A 109 3.33 -16.74 3.62
CA SER A 109 3.54 -18.20 3.49
C SER A 109 2.89 -18.86 2.27
N GLY A 110 1.85 -18.26 1.70
CA GLY A 110 1.18 -18.76 0.50
C GLY A 110 1.81 -18.33 -0.83
N THR A 111 2.84 -17.47 -0.82
CA THR A 111 3.46 -16.96 -2.06
C THR A 111 4.09 -18.06 -2.89
N GLU A 112 4.77 -19.03 -2.27
CA GLU A 112 5.38 -20.15 -2.99
C GLU A 112 4.33 -21.01 -3.71
N TYR A 113 3.19 -21.29 -3.08
CA TYR A 113 2.08 -21.97 -3.73
C TYR A 113 1.57 -21.20 -4.96
N SER A 114 1.46 -19.87 -4.85
CA SER A 114 1.04 -19.02 -5.96
C SER A 114 2.04 -19.04 -7.12
N ILE A 115 3.34 -19.04 -6.83
CA ILE A 115 4.41 -19.16 -7.83
C ILE A 115 4.30 -20.49 -8.58
N GLN A 116 4.14 -21.59 -7.86
CA GLN A 116 3.98 -22.92 -8.47
C GLN A 116 2.77 -22.98 -9.42
N LYS A 117 1.65 -22.34 -9.06
CA LYS A 117 0.45 -22.26 -9.91
C LYS A 117 0.64 -21.40 -11.17
N LEU A 118 1.44 -20.35 -11.07
CA LEU A 118 1.72 -19.44 -12.20
C LEU A 118 2.90 -19.91 -13.06
N GLY A 119 3.77 -20.80 -12.53
CA GLY A 119 4.83 -21.45 -13.28
C GLY A 119 6.04 -20.57 -13.58
N GLU A 120 6.77 -20.88 -14.64
CA GLU A 120 8.09 -20.33 -14.96
C GLU A 120 8.15 -18.82 -15.26
N ASN A 121 7.01 -18.20 -15.56
CA ASN A 121 6.94 -16.76 -15.86
C ASN A 121 6.95 -15.87 -14.62
N ILE A 122 7.37 -16.41 -13.46
CA ILE A 122 7.49 -15.65 -12.22
C ILE A 122 8.96 -15.55 -11.82
N VAL A 123 9.46 -14.35 -11.76
CA VAL A 123 10.80 -14.00 -11.26
C VAL A 123 10.70 -13.70 -9.76
N LYS A 124 11.59 -14.30 -9.01
CA LYS A 124 11.81 -13.98 -7.59
C LYS A 124 12.91 -12.93 -7.49
N THR A 125 12.86 -12.09 -6.47
CA THR A 125 13.94 -11.16 -6.17
C THR A 125 15.26 -11.94 -6.04
N ASP A 126 16.33 -11.48 -6.69
CA ASP A 126 17.64 -12.10 -6.57
C ASP A 126 18.39 -11.58 -5.34
N TYR A 127 18.58 -12.45 -4.37
CA TYR A 127 19.36 -12.17 -3.16
C TYR A 127 20.80 -12.71 -3.23
N LYS A 128 21.28 -13.13 -4.41
CA LYS A 128 22.59 -13.73 -4.55
C LYS A 128 23.69 -12.84 -3.96
N ALA A 129 23.66 -11.54 -4.27
CA ALA A 129 24.63 -10.58 -3.73
C ALA A 129 24.53 -10.42 -2.20
N GLU A 130 23.33 -10.50 -1.62
CA GLU A 130 23.12 -10.43 -0.17
C GLU A 130 23.54 -11.73 0.53
N ILE A 131 23.28 -12.88 -0.09
CA ILE A 131 23.76 -14.18 0.39
C ILE A 131 25.30 -14.22 0.38
N GLU A 132 25.94 -13.70 -0.65
CA GLU A 132 27.40 -13.59 -0.72
C GLU A 132 27.93 -12.68 0.40
N LYS A 133 27.31 -11.54 0.66
CA LYS A 133 27.63 -10.68 1.81
C LYS A 133 27.49 -11.43 3.14
N LEU A 134 26.37 -12.12 3.35
CA LEU A 134 26.12 -12.91 4.57
C LEU A 134 27.18 -14.00 4.77
N ASN A 135 27.56 -14.69 3.70
CA ASN A 135 28.60 -15.72 3.76
C ASN A 135 29.96 -15.12 4.12
N LYS A 136 30.35 -13.97 3.56
CA LYS A 136 31.57 -13.25 3.91
C LYS A 136 31.62 -12.85 5.39
N ILE A 137 30.46 -12.45 5.97
CA ILE A 137 30.35 -12.12 7.40
C ILE A 137 30.50 -13.35 8.27
N LYS A 138 29.78 -14.43 7.94
CA LYS A 138 29.93 -15.71 8.67
C LYS A 138 31.37 -16.21 8.70
N ASN A 139 32.13 -15.87 7.69
CA ASN A 139 33.55 -16.23 7.57
C ASN A 139 34.52 -15.19 8.14
N ASN A 140 34.01 -14.12 8.83
CA ASN A 140 34.81 -12.99 9.33
C ASN A 140 35.62 -12.24 8.26
N GLU A 141 35.22 -12.30 6.99
CA GLU A 141 35.90 -11.61 5.90
C GLU A 141 35.54 -10.10 5.81
N ILE A 142 34.52 -9.67 6.52
CA ILE A 142 34.07 -8.29 6.51
C ILE A 142 33.74 -7.85 7.93
N ASP A 143 34.34 -6.73 8.38
CA ASP A 143 33.98 -6.09 9.66
C ASP A 143 32.71 -5.27 9.50
N PHE A 144 31.63 -5.69 10.14
CA PHE A 144 30.32 -5.07 9.98
C PHE A 144 29.82 -4.38 11.22
N LYS A 145 29.60 -3.07 11.09
CA LYS A 145 28.83 -2.24 12.04
C LYS A 145 27.33 -2.11 11.69
N TYR A 146 26.81 -2.89 10.75
CA TYR A 146 25.44 -2.78 10.23
C TYR A 146 24.57 -3.98 10.57
N ASP A 147 23.31 -3.68 10.91
CA ASP A 147 22.27 -4.66 11.19
C ASP A 147 21.84 -5.38 9.89
N PHE A 148 22.31 -6.60 9.71
CA PHE A 148 22.07 -7.42 8.53
C PHE A 148 20.64 -7.88 8.33
N PHE A 149 19.80 -7.78 9.35
CA PHE A 149 18.42 -8.21 9.31
C PHE A 149 17.48 -7.21 8.60
N LYS A 150 18.02 -6.10 8.13
CA LYS A 150 17.29 -5.13 7.28
C LYS A 150 17.63 -5.38 5.81
N GLY A 151 17.27 -6.57 5.31
CA GLY A 151 17.36 -6.88 3.88
C GLY A 151 16.57 -5.87 3.05
N HIS A 152 17.09 -5.56 1.86
CA HIS A 152 16.36 -4.79 0.87
C HIS A 152 15.21 -5.64 0.34
N ILE A 153 14.03 -5.04 0.13
CA ILE A 153 12.86 -5.77 -0.32
C ILE A 153 12.30 -5.20 -1.63
N MET A 154 11.83 -6.08 -2.49
CA MET A 154 11.02 -5.70 -3.65
C MET A 154 9.58 -5.43 -3.14
N HIS A 155 9.31 -4.19 -2.72
CA HIS A 155 8.09 -3.83 -2.03
C HIS A 155 7.05 -3.17 -2.93
N ASN A 156 7.22 -3.21 -4.23
CA ASN A 156 6.25 -2.74 -5.21
C ASN A 156 4.89 -3.48 -5.09
N LYS A 157 3.83 -2.79 -5.46
CA LYS A 157 2.48 -3.32 -5.55
C LYS A 157 1.78 -2.72 -6.76
N PHE A 158 2.08 -3.29 -7.94
CA PHE A 158 1.43 -2.84 -9.16
C PHE A 158 1.13 -3.99 -10.13
N CYS A 159 0.13 -3.78 -10.98
CA CYS A 159 -0.24 -4.67 -12.06
C CYS A 159 -0.53 -3.83 -13.31
N ILE A 160 0.14 -4.14 -14.41
CA ILE A 160 -0.01 -3.50 -15.71
C ILE A 160 -0.84 -4.40 -16.58
N ILE A 161 -1.90 -3.87 -17.19
CA ILE A 161 -2.81 -4.60 -18.06
C ILE A 161 -2.75 -4.01 -19.46
N ASP A 162 -2.39 -4.85 -20.44
CA ASP A 162 -2.38 -4.54 -21.88
C ASP A 162 -1.57 -3.29 -22.27
N ASP A 163 -0.59 -2.91 -21.45
CA ASP A 163 0.18 -1.66 -21.56
C ASP A 163 -0.70 -0.38 -21.57
N GLU A 164 -1.92 -0.46 -21.04
CA GLU A 164 -2.92 0.61 -21.04
C GLU A 164 -3.39 1.03 -19.66
N LYS A 165 -3.44 0.09 -18.70
CA LYS A 165 -4.00 0.30 -17.36
C LYS A 165 -2.98 -0.12 -16.32
N VAL A 166 -2.92 0.61 -15.21
CA VAL A 166 -2.12 0.25 -14.03
C VAL A 166 -3.01 0.23 -12.81
N TRP A 167 -3.06 -0.90 -12.11
CA TRP A 167 -3.53 -0.98 -10.73
C TRP A 167 -2.33 -0.85 -9.81
N THR A 168 -2.39 0.02 -8.80
CA THR A 168 -1.32 0.19 -7.81
C THR A 168 -1.86 0.79 -6.51
N GLY A 169 -1.03 0.83 -5.45
CA GLY A 169 -1.41 1.43 -4.17
C GLY A 169 -0.55 0.97 -3.00
N THR A 170 -1.11 1.07 -1.81
CA THR A 170 -0.46 0.70 -0.56
C THR A 170 -0.69 -0.76 -0.17
N VAL A 171 -1.70 -1.40 -0.76
CA VAL A 171 -2.26 -2.69 -0.36
C VAL A 171 -1.47 -3.88 -0.87
N ASN A 172 -1.14 -4.82 0.02
CA ASN A 172 -0.57 -6.11 -0.34
C ASN A 172 -1.64 -7.09 -0.83
N ILE A 173 -1.24 -8.01 -1.70
CA ILE A 173 -2.11 -9.12 -2.11
C ILE A 173 -1.99 -10.23 -1.07
N SER A 174 -2.79 -10.11 -0.03
CA SER A 174 -2.75 -11.00 1.14
C SER A 174 -4.08 -11.04 1.89
N SER A 175 -4.22 -12.00 2.80
CA SER A 175 -5.38 -12.10 3.68
C SER A 175 -5.61 -10.86 4.54
N THR A 176 -4.56 -10.13 4.87
CA THR A 176 -4.63 -8.87 5.63
C THR A 176 -4.79 -7.64 4.74
N GLY A 177 -4.29 -7.67 3.50
CA GLY A 177 -4.38 -6.58 2.55
C GLY A 177 -5.70 -6.59 1.77
N THR A 178 -5.73 -7.21 0.59
CA THR A 178 -6.95 -7.34 -0.23
C THR A 178 -8.07 -8.12 0.44
N GLY A 179 -7.74 -8.93 1.45
CA GLY A 179 -8.70 -9.56 2.37
C GLY A 179 -9.35 -8.62 3.38
N GLY A 180 -8.89 -7.35 3.49
CA GLY A 180 -9.60 -6.25 4.14
C GLY A 180 -9.22 -5.94 5.59
N PHE A 181 -8.29 -6.66 6.18
CA PHE A 181 -7.96 -6.51 7.60
C PHE A 181 -7.12 -5.26 7.92
N ASN A 182 -6.24 -4.84 6.98
CA ASN A 182 -5.43 -3.62 7.12
C ASN A 182 -6.03 -2.44 6.37
N GLU A 183 -5.94 -1.24 6.94
CA GLU A 183 -6.34 0.00 6.29
C GLU A 183 -5.36 0.36 5.17
N ASN A 184 -5.90 0.54 3.96
CA ASN A 184 -5.10 0.75 2.75
C ASN A 184 -5.87 1.57 1.72
N ASN A 185 -5.18 1.96 0.64
CA ASN A 185 -5.81 2.42 -0.59
C ASN A 185 -5.17 1.78 -1.82
N ALA A 186 -5.91 1.79 -2.93
CA ALA A 186 -5.43 1.46 -4.25
C ALA A 186 -6.05 2.39 -5.28
N CYS A 187 -5.45 2.44 -6.47
CA CYS A 187 -6.03 3.14 -7.61
C CYS A 187 -5.85 2.35 -8.90
N ILE A 188 -6.73 2.62 -9.87
CA ILE A 188 -6.58 2.24 -11.26
C ILE A 188 -6.35 3.50 -12.07
N ILE A 189 -5.32 3.47 -12.90
CA ILE A 189 -4.95 4.59 -13.79
C ILE A 189 -5.00 4.05 -15.22
N ARG A 190 -5.86 4.65 -16.05
CA ARG A 190 -5.97 4.32 -17.48
C ARG A 190 -5.15 5.31 -18.29
N SER A 191 -3.90 4.94 -18.57
CA SER A 191 -2.96 5.74 -19.34
C SER A 191 -1.86 4.86 -19.90
N SER A 192 -1.82 4.69 -21.22
CA SER A 192 -0.76 3.93 -21.89
C SER A 192 0.63 4.57 -21.69
N MET A 193 0.68 5.89 -21.52
CA MET A 193 1.93 6.58 -21.22
C MET A 193 2.46 6.25 -19.83
N LEU A 194 1.58 6.21 -18.82
CA LEU A 194 1.94 5.81 -17.47
C LEU A 194 2.27 4.32 -17.40
N ALA A 195 1.46 3.48 -18.05
CA ALA A 195 1.71 2.04 -18.15
C ALA A 195 3.10 1.73 -18.72
N LYS A 196 3.54 2.46 -19.76
CA LYS A 196 4.90 2.34 -20.33
C LYS A 196 6.01 2.68 -19.33
N ILE A 197 5.79 3.59 -18.39
CA ILE A 197 6.79 3.91 -17.35
C ILE A 197 6.85 2.78 -16.33
N PHE A 198 5.71 2.26 -15.86
CA PHE A 198 5.67 1.08 -15.02
C PHE A 198 6.28 -0.15 -15.71
N LYS A 199 6.05 -0.29 -17.02
CA LYS A 199 6.65 -1.37 -17.83
C LYS A 199 8.17 -1.31 -17.83
N LYS A 200 8.77 -0.11 -17.95
CA LYS A 200 10.23 0.05 -17.89
C LYS A 200 10.78 -0.40 -16.53
N GLU A 201 10.07 -0.08 -15.44
CA GLU A 201 10.43 -0.55 -14.09
C GLU A 201 10.32 -2.07 -13.99
N PHE A 202 9.22 -2.63 -14.47
CA PHE A 202 9.02 -4.07 -14.53
C PHE A 202 10.12 -4.77 -15.33
N GLU A 203 10.42 -4.29 -16.54
CA GLU A 203 11.38 -4.93 -17.44
C GLU A 203 12.83 -4.90 -16.92
N GLN A 204 13.24 -3.86 -16.20
CA GLN A 204 14.58 -3.90 -15.61
C GLN A 204 14.69 -4.94 -14.50
N MET A 205 13.63 -5.21 -13.75
CA MET A 205 13.60 -6.29 -12.75
C MET A 205 13.37 -7.66 -13.38
N TYR A 206 12.43 -7.78 -14.33
CA TYR A 206 12.05 -9.06 -14.91
C TYR A 206 13.04 -9.59 -15.96
N VAL A 207 13.46 -8.72 -16.89
CA VAL A 207 14.30 -9.12 -18.03
C VAL A 207 15.79 -9.02 -17.70
N LYS A 208 16.19 -7.96 -16.97
CA LYS A 208 17.58 -7.69 -16.65
C LYS A 208 17.98 -8.18 -15.26
N GLU A 209 17.01 -8.66 -14.48
CA GLU A 209 17.20 -9.12 -13.10
C GLU A 209 17.89 -8.08 -12.20
N LEU A 210 17.67 -6.79 -12.48
CA LEU A 210 18.19 -5.68 -11.71
C LEU A 210 17.20 -5.30 -10.61
N PHE A 211 17.64 -5.46 -9.36
CA PHE A 211 16.87 -5.10 -8.17
C PHE A 211 17.65 -4.09 -7.31
N HIS A 212 16.97 -3.35 -6.48
CA HIS A 212 17.53 -2.46 -5.47
C HIS A 212 18.49 -1.44 -6.09
N GLU A 213 19.65 -1.21 -5.48
CA GLU A 213 20.66 -0.24 -5.95
C GLU A 213 21.27 -0.56 -7.32
N ASN A 214 21.03 -1.74 -7.87
CA ASN A 214 21.48 -2.11 -9.21
C ASN A 214 20.58 -1.58 -10.33
N LYS A 215 19.39 -1.06 -9.97
CA LYS A 215 18.44 -0.48 -10.93
C LYS A 215 18.86 0.90 -11.42
N TYR A 216 18.41 1.22 -12.62
CA TYR A 216 18.48 2.59 -13.13
C TYR A 216 17.27 3.39 -12.65
N PRO A 217 17.44 4.67 -12.23
CA PRO A 217 16.32 5.50 -11.82
C PRO A 217 15.29 5.71 -12.93
N ILE A 218 14.05 5.34 -12.67
CA ILE A 218 12.90 5.57 -13.57
C ILE A 218 11.92 6.51 -12.88
N TYR A 219 11.51 7.55 -13.58
CA TYR A 219 10.56 8.54 -13.09
C TYR A 219 9.96 9.40 -14.22
N SER A 220 8.83 10.04 -13.95
CA SER A 220 8.21 11.03 -14.84
C SER A 220 8.34 12.45 -14.27
N LYS A 221 9.48 13.12 -14.50
CA LYS A 221 9.77 14.45 -13.90
C LYS A 221 8.70 15.51 -14.20
N LYS A 222 8.16 15.54 -15.42
CA LYS A 222 7.13 16.52 -15.82
C LYS A 222 5.71 16.05 -15.48
N GLY A 223 5.56 14.77 -15.09
CA GLY A 223 4.26 14.15 -14.94
C GLY A 223 3.60 13.79 -16.28
N ILE A 224 2.49 13.10 -16.16
CA ILE A 224 1.63 12.69 -17.27
C ILE A 224 0.28 13.33 -17.02
N ASN A 225 -0.22 14.04 -18.03
CA ASN A 225 -1.55 14.64 -17.95
C ASN A 225 -2.60 13.59 -18.40
N ILE A 226 -3.61 13.44 -17.58
CA ILE A 226 -4.83 12.69 -17.88
C ILE A 226 -5.94 13.70 -17.65
N ASP A 227 -6.53 14.21 -18.72
CA ASP A 227 -7.42 15.37 -18.72
C ASP A 227 -6.71 16.58 -18.05
N ASP A 228 -7.29 17.15 -17.00
CA ASP A 228 -6.76 18.27 -16.22
C ASP A 228 -5.84 17.83 -15.05
N LYS A 229 -5.73 16.51 -14.81
CA LYS A 229 -4.94 15.93 -13.72
C LYS A 229 -3.49 15.70 -14.15
N ASN A 230 -2.54 15.96 -13.26
CA ASN A 230 -1.12 15.65 -13.49
C ASN A 230 -0.65 14.55 -12.53
N ILE A 231 -0.14 13.45 -13.08
CA ILE A 231 0.34 12.30 -12.31
C ILE A 231 1.84 12.15 -12.54
N GLN A 232 2.62 12.23 -11.46
CA GLN A 232 4.05 11.90 -11.47
C GLN A 232 4.27 10.54 -10.80
N ILE A 233 5.22 9.79 -11.34
CA ILE A 233 5.65 8.51 -10.80
C ILE A 233 7.16 8.51 -10.56
N TYR A 234 7.57 7.94 -9.44
CA TYR A 234 8.97 7.73 -9.04
C TYR A 234 9.13 6.31 -8.52
N PHE A 235 10.21 5.66 -8.90
CA PHE A 235 10.60 4.36 -8.35
C PHE A 235 11.87 4.51 -7.51
N SER A 236 11.93 3.78 -6.40
CA SER A 236 13.14 3.66 -5.60
C SER A 236 13.88 2.34 -5.91
N PRO A 237 15.16 2.23 -5.57
CA PRO A 237 15.99 3.20 -4.89
C PRO A 237 16.24 4.48 -5.67
N ASN A 238 15.91 5.60 -5.06
CA ASN A 238 16.26 6.92 -5.57
C ASN A 238 16.38 7.90 -4.38
N LYS A 239 17.60 8.11 -3.91
CA LYS A 239 17.91 8.96 -2.75
C LYS A 239 17.47 10.43 -2.86
N TYR A 240 17.12 10.86 -4.06
CA TYR A 240 16.70 12.24 -4.30
C TYR A 240 15.20 12.47 -4.08
N ILE A 241 14.36 11.41 -4.05
CA ILE A 241 12.90 11.52 -3.93
C ILE A 241 12.49 12.39 -2.73
N ILE A 242 13.10 12.17 -1.56
CA ILE A 242 12.77 12.96 -0.36
C ILE A 242 12.97 14.44 -0.66
N ASN A 243 14.19 14.84 -1.02
CA ASN A 243 14.56 16.26 -1.16
C ASN A 243 13.92 16.95 -2.37
N THR A 244 13.68 16.22 -3.47
CA THR A 244 13.24 16.86 -4.73
C THR A 244 11.76 16.66 -5.03
N VAL A 245 11.09 15.82 -4.23
CA VAL A 245 9.69 15.46 -4.47
C VAL A 245 8.86 15.68 -3.21
N ILE A 246 9.14 14.95 -2.11
CA ILE A 246 8.29 14.99 -0.91
C ILE A 246 8.39 16.33 -0.19
N LEU A 247 9.61 16.80 0.12
CA LEU A 247 9.78 18.07 0.83
C LEU A 247 9.16 19.26 0.09
N PRO A 248 9.35 19.45 -1.23
CA PRO A 248 8.69 20.53 -1.96
C PRO A 248 7.15 20.49 -1.93
N GLU A 249 6.52 19.33 -1.86
CA GLU A 249 5.07 19.26 -1.71
C GLU A 249 4.60 19.66 -0.30
N ILE A 250 5.35 19.29 0.74
CA ILE A 250 5.09 19.74 2.13
C ILE A 250 5.32 21.25 2.26
N GLU A 251 6.38 21.78 1.64
CA GLU A 251 6.71 23.21 1.66
C GLU A 251 5.65 24.08 0.99
N LYS A 252 4.99 23.58 -0.07
CA LYS A 252 3.92 24.29 -0.79
C LYS A 252 2.58 24.28 -0.08
N ALA A 253 2.37 23.40 0.91
CA ALA A 253 1.10 23.29 1.62
C ALA A 253 0.71 24.61 2.29
N GLN A 254 -0.55 25.04 2.12
CA GLN A 254 -1.09 26.30 2.61
C GLN A 254 -2.11 26.08 3.73
N ASP A 255 -3.02 25.13 3.56
CA ASP A 255 -4.17 24.95 4.45
C ASP A 255 -4.00 23.75 5.37
N TYR A 256 -3.76 22.55 4.79
CA TYR A 256 -3.65 21.34 5.59
C TYR A 256 -2.84 20.22 4.94
N ILE A 257 -2.31 19.30 5.79
CA ILE A 257 -1.71 18.03 5.42
C ILE A 257 -2.30 16.93 6.28
N TYR A 258 -3.00 15.96 5.68
CA TYR A 258 -3.52 14.78 6.38
C TYR A 258 -2.77 13.53 5.94
N LEU A 259 -2.25 12.77 6.92
CA LEU A 259 -1.41 11.60 6.70
C LEU A 259 -2.06 10.34 7.29
N SER A 260 -2.27 9.32 6.44
CA SER A 260 -2.51 7.94 6.86
C SER A 260 -1.21 7.17 6.64
N MET A 261 -0.52 6.77 7.72
CA MET A 261 0.87 6.35 7.61
C MET A 261 1.16 5.09 8.44
N PHE A 262 1.67 4.07 7.76
CA PHE A 262 2.14 2.86 8.43
C PHE A 262 3.38 3.15 9.28
N LEU A 263 4.40 3.79 8.68
CA LEU A 263 5.64 4.10 9.35
C LEU A 263 6.28 5.39 8.80
N ILE A 264 6.72 6.26 9.71
CA ILE A 264 7.51 7.45 9.42
C ILE A 264 8.75 7.49 10.32
N THR A 265 9.95 7.50 9.71
CA THR A 265 11.23 7.54 10.43
C THR A 265 12.21 8.56 9.85
N ASP A 266 11.97 9.08 8.64
CA ASP A 266 12.88 10.02 8.00
C ASP A 266 12.86 11.39 8.69
N GLY A 267 14.02 11.81 9.20
CA GLY A 267 14.16 13.05 9.98
C GLY A 267 13.94 14.32 9.15
N LYS A 268 14.23 14.30 7.84
CA LYS A 268 14.02 15.46 6.97
C LYS A 268 12.53 15.70 6.71
N ILE A 269 11.79 14.63 6.48
CA ILE A 269 10.34 14.69 6.31
C ILE A 269 9.69 15.19 7.59
N VAL A 270 10.09 14.64 8.74
CA VAL A 270 9.58 15.07 10.07
C VAL A 270 9.85 16.55 10.31
N LYS A 271 11.07 17.01 10.02
CA LYS A 271 11.43 18.43 10.13
C LYS A 271 10.56 19.30 9.23
N SER A 272 10.37 18.94 7.97
CA SER A 272 9.56 19.71 7.03
C SER A 272 8.08 19.77 7.44
N LEU A 273 7.53 18.69 8.03
CA LEU A 273 6.16 18.71 8.61
C LEU A 273 6.08 19.67 9.79
N ILE A 274 7.08 19.72 10.66
CA ILE A 274 7.12 20.65 11.79
C ILE A 274 7.17 22.10 11.26
N GLU A 275 8.04 22.39 10.32
CA GLU A 275 8.15 23.72 9.69
C GLU A 275 6.83 24.13 8.98
N ALA A 276 6.11 23.19 8.35
CA ALA A 276 4.79 23.46 7.80
C ALA A 276 3.77 23.78 8.89
N HIS A 277 3.78 23.04 10.01
CA HIS A 277 2.94 23.34 11.16
C HIS A 277 3.23 24.71 11.79
N GLU A 278 4.48 25.08 11.91
CA GLU A 278 4.92 26.41 12.40
C GLU A 278 4.46 27.56 11.48
N ARG A 279 4.30 27.30 10.16
CA ARG A 279 3.70 28.24 9.21
C ARG A 279 2.17 28.37 9.35
N GLY A 280 1.53 27.54 10.19
CA GLY A 280 0.08 27.54 10.42
C GLY A 280 -0.69 26.49 9.65
N VAL A 281 -0.02 25.59 8.90
CA VAL A 281 -0.66 24.49 8.20
C VAL A 281 -1.24 23.49 9.20
N GLU A 282 -2.52 23.12 9.04
CA GLU A 282 -3.15 22.10 9.89
C GLU A 282 -2.61 20.71 9.53
N ILE A 283 -1.92 20.04 10.46
CA ILE A 283 -1.42 18.69 10.24
C ILE A 283 -2.11 17.70 11.15
N ARG A 284 -2.67 16.64 10.56
CA ARG A 284 -3.22 15.48 11.26
C ARG A 284 -2.61 14.21 10.71
N MET A 285 -2.23 13.28 11.58
CA MET A 285 -1.71 11.98 11.20
C MET A 285 -2.41 10.86 11.96
N ILE A 286 -2.73 9.78 11.24
CA ILE A 286 -3.07 8.48 11.83
C ILE A 286 -1.89 7.55 11.55
N ILE A 287 -1.35 6.93 12.61
CA ILE A 287 -0.23 6.00 12.51
C ILE A 287 -0.59 4.64 13.10
N ASP A 288 0.08 3.61 12.61
CA ASP A 288 -0.03 2.22 13.04
C ASP A 288 0.39 2.02 14.50
N ALA A 289 -0.39 1.23 15.26
CA ALA A 289 -0.18 1.02 16.69
C ALA A 289 1.10 0.25 16.99
N HIS A 290 1.39 -0.84 16.25
CA HIS A 290 2.60 -1.62 16.44
C HIS A 290 3.85 -0.77 16.19
N HIS A 291 3.86 0.03 15.13
CA HIS A 291 4.99 0.91 14.84
C HIS A 291 5.08 2.12 15.77
N ALA A 292 3.98 2.57 16.36
CA ALA A 292 4.01 3.62 17.37
C ALA A 292 4.73 3.20 18.66
N LEU A 293 4.79 1.90 18.97
CA LEU A 293 5.55 1.39 20.14
C LEU A 293 7.06 1.28 19.87
N GLN A 294 7.51 1.41 18.63
CA GLN A 294 8.90 1.23 18.26
C GLN A 294 9.71 2.53 18.49
N SER A 295 10.91 2.39 19.05
CA SER A 295 11.79 3.53 19.38
C SER A 295 12.24 4.35 18.16
N TYR A 296 12.27 3.76 16.99
CA TYR A 296 12.64 4.44 15.74
C TYR A 296 11.50 5.30 15.15
N SER A 297 10.24 5.11 15.57
CA SER A 297 9.10 5.88 15.10
C SER A 297 9.20 7.35 15.51
N LYS A 298 8.83 8.25 14.59
CA LYS A 298 8.95 9.71 14.82
C LYS A 298 7.62 10.39 15.18
N HIS A 299 6.56 9.64 15.44
CA HIS A 299 5.26 10.19 15.80
C HIS A 299 5.29 11.02 17.08
N GLU A 300 6.06 10.60 18.11
CA GLU A 300 6.23 11.37 19.34
C GLU A 300 6.98 12.70 19.10
N THR A 301 7.92 12.74 18.17
CA THR A 301 8.59 13.99 17.77
C THR A 301 7.58 14.98 17.17
N LEU A 302 6.65 14.49 16.34
CA LEU A 302 5.58 15.31 15.77
C LEU A 302 4.59 15.79 16.84
N ARG A 303 4.18 14.93 17.78
CA ARG A 303 3.32 15.30 18.92
C ARG A 303 3.95 16.39 19.79
N LYS A 304 5.25 16.26 20.11
CA LYS A 304 6.00 17.27 20.90
C LYS A 304 6.07 18.63 20.20
N ALA A 305 6.00 18.66 18.88
CA ALA A 305 5.93 19.88 18.11
C ALA A 305 4.49 20.44 17.95
N GLY A 306 3.48 19.84 18.61
CA GLY A 306 2.08 20.29 18.57
C GLY A 306 1.23 19.69 17.45
N ILE A 307 1.81 18.84 16.61
CA ILE A 307 1.07 18.18 15.53
C ILE A 307 0.14 17.10 16.11
N LYS A 308 -1.09 17.06 15.63
CA LYS A 308 -2.11 16.11 16.07
C LYS A 308 -1.86 14.74 15.45
N VAL A 309 -1.34 13.78 16.23
CA VAL A 309 -1.09 12.40 15.81
C VAL A 309 -1.93 11.45 16.64
N LYS A 310 -2.90 10.78 16.01
CA LYS A 310 -3.61 9.66 16.61
C LYS A 310 -2.94 8.34 16.23
N VAL A 311 -2.80 7.46 17.22
CA VAL A 311 -2.45 6.06 16.98
C VAL A 311 -3.75 5.27 16.83
N GLU A 312 -3.86 4.47 15.79
CA GLU A 312 -5.05 3.65 15.57
C GLU A 312 -5.22 2.60 16.69
N ASN A 313 -6.46 2.10 16.86
CA ASN A 313 -6.82 1.15 17.92
C ASN A 313 -7.83 0.09 17.42
N TRP A 314 -7.52 -0.49 16.29
CA TRP A 314 -8.25 -1.64 15.74
C TRP A 314 -7.30 -2.82 15.49
N ALA A 315 -7.86 -4.01 15.25
CA ALA A 315 -7.10 -5.26 15.11
C ALA A 315 -6.12 -5.25 13.94
N GLY A 316 -6.54 -4.77 12.78
CA GLY A 316 -5.66 -4.60 11.62
C GLY A 316 -4.74 -3.40 11.75
N LYS A 317 -3.87 -3.21 10.76
CA LYS A 317 -2.85 -2.15 10.76
C LYS A 317 -3.31 -0.92 9.98
N MET A 318 -2.92 0.28 10.41
CA MET A 318 -2.89 1.45 9.53
C MET A 318 -1.77 1.25 8.51
N HIS A 319 -2.05 0.51 7.42
CA HIS A 319 -1.02 0.15 6.44
C HIS A 319 -0.95 1.09 5.24
N ALA A 320 -1.79 2.13 5.17
CA ALA A 320 -1.70 3.16 4.15
C ALA A 320 -0.37 3.95 4.23
N LYS A 321 0.04 4.53 3.10
CA LYS A 321 1.13 5.48 2.95
C LYS A 321 0.61 6.59 2.06
N THR A 322 -0.37 7.31 2.61
CA THR A 322 -1.17 8.27 1.85
C THR A 322 -1.18 9.62 2.52
N VAL A 323 -0.89 10.64 1.74
CA VAL A 323 -0.90 12.02 2.19
C VAL A 323 -1.79 12.85 1.27
N ILE A 324 -2.62 13.67 1.88
CA ILE A 324 -3.53 14.60 1.22
C ILE A 324 -3.10 16.01 1.56
N ILE A 325 -2.97 16.88 0.56
CA ILE A 325 -2.53 18.26 0.71
C ILE A 325 -3.53 19.20 0.01
N ASP A 326 -4.11 20.14 0.75
CA ASP A 326 -4.83 21.33 0.27
C ASP A 326 -5.93 21.05 -0.79
N ASP A 327 -6.76 20.08 -0.63
CA ASP A 327 -7.82 19.72 -1.59
C ASP A 327 -7.35 19.54 -3.06
N LYS A 328 -6.04 19.38 -3.31
CA LYS A 328 -5.44 19.40 -4.66
C LYS A 328 -4.50 18.23 -4.94
N THR A 329 -3.78 17.75 -3.92
CA THR A 329 -2.67 16.83 -4.11
C THR A 329 -2.82 15.59 -3.25
N ILE A 330 -2.55 14.43 -3.85
CA ILE A 330 -2.41 13.15 -3.17
C ILE A 330 -1.01 12.63 -3.41
N ILE A 331 -0.34 12.17 -2.36
CA ILE A 331 0.88 11.37 -2.45
C ILE A 331 0.53 9.98 -1.94
N SER A 332 0.76 8.94 -2.75
CA SER A 332 0.46 7.56 -2.38
C SER A 332 1.36 6.58 -3.13
N GLY A 333 1.38 5.32 -2.68
CA GLY A 333 2.18 4.25 -3.29
C GLY A 333 2.62 3.22 -2.27
N SER A 334 3.61 2.43 -2.61
CA SER A 334 4.11 1.36 -1.73
C SER A 334 5.05 1.87 -0.64
N ALA A 335 5.70 3.03 -0.84
CA ALA A 335 6.81 3.52 -0.02
C ALA A 335 6.39 4.00 1.36
N ASN A 336 6.92 3.38 2.42
CA ASN A 336 6.92 3.96 3.76
C ASN A 336 7.78 5.22 3.78
N TRP A 337 7.46 6.19 4.67
CA TRP A 337 8.25 7.41 4.77
C TRP A 337 9.49 7.21 5.65
N THR A 338 10.35 6.30 5.17
CA THR A 338 11.59 5.88 5.81
C THR A 338 12.79 6.05 4.87
N TYR A 339 13.96 6.21 5.45
CA TYR A 339 15.21 6.25 4.67
C TYR A 339 15.40 4.97 3.83
N SER A 340 15.10 3.81 4.41
CA SER A 340 15.26 2.51 3.72
C SER A 340 14.36 2.37 2.49
N ALA A 341 13.10 2.86 2.56
CA ALA A 341 12.17 2.79 1.45
C ALA A 341 12.69 3.53 0.21
N PHE A 342 13.34 4.70 0.39
CA PHE A 342 13.81 5.50 -0.73
C PHE A 342 15.25 5.18 -1.16
N LYS A 343 16.04 4.56 -0.31
CA LYS A 343 17.45 4.29 -0.60
C LYS A 343 17.74 2.86 -1.00
N TYR A 344 16.96 1.91 -0.52
CA TYR A 344 17.31 0.49 -0.63
C TYR A 344 16.22 -0.37 -1.24
N ASN A 345 14.95 -0.18 -0.89
CA ASN A 345 13.85 -1.00 -1.36
C ASN A 345 13.43 -0.65 -2.78
N ASP A 346 12.80 -1.61 -3.46
CA ASP A 346 12.07 -1.36 -4.70
C ASP A 346 10.65 -0.92 -4.37
N GLU A 347 10.39 0.37 -4.50
CA GLU A 347 9.10 0.99 -4.17
C GLU A 347 8.59 1.83 -5.34
N ASN A 348 7.30 2.13 -5.33
CA ASN A 348 6.71 3.16 -6.17
C ASN A 348 6.07 4.26 -5.33
N LEU A 349 6.22 5.51 -5.78
CA LEU A 349 5.60 6.70 -5.21
C LEU A 349 4.92 7.49 -6.33
N LEU A 350 3.63 7.77 -6.17
CA LEU A 350 2.87 8.60 -7.10
C LEU A 350 2.48 9.91 -6.43
N ILE A 351 2.50 10.98 -7.23
CA ILE A 351 1.96 12.27 -6.86
C ILE A 351 0.88 12.62 -7.87
N PHE A 352 -0.33 12.78 -7.37
CA PHE A 352 -1.49 13.19 -8.14
C PHE A 352 -1.77 14.64 -7.81
N ARG A 353 -1.75 15.52 -8.81
CA ARG A 353 -2.07 16.94 -8.66
C ARG A 353 -3.29 17.30 -9.47
N ASN A 354 -4.00 18.29 -8.99
CA ASN A 354 -5.26 18.74 -9.56
C ASN A 354 -6.33 17.63 -9.57
N VAL A 355 -6.47 16.95 -8.43
CA VAL A 355 -7.37 15.81 -8.22
C VAL A 355 -8.39 16.08 -7.09
N PRO A 356 -9.19 17.15 -7.17
CA PRO A 356 -10.04 17.57 -6.04
C PRO A 356 -11.10 16.53 -5.67
N LYS A 357 -11.66 15.81 -6.64
CA LYS A 357 -12.66 14.76 -6.38
C LYS A 357 -12.06 13.60 -5.60
N GLU A 358 -10.89 13.14 -6.02
CA GLU A 358 -10.16 12.04 -5.39
C GLU A 358 -9.65 12.44 -4.00
N VAL A 359 -9.22 13.70 -3.85
CA VAL A 359 -8.88 14.26 -2.54
C VAL A 359 -10.08 14.26 -1.61
N GLN A 360 -11.25 14.75 -2.04
CA GLN A 360 -12.47 14.75 -1.22
C GLN A 360 -12.89 13.34 -0.81
N PHE A 361 -12.76 12.36 -1.71
CA PHE A 361 -13.02 10.95 -1.40
C PHE A 361 -12.09 10.45 -0.28
N LEU A 362 -10.77 10.58 -0.45
CA LEU A 362 -9.81 10.10 0.54
C LEU A 362 -9.86 10.91 1.85
N LYS A 363 -10.11 12.21 1.79
CA LYS A 363 -10.32 13.08 2.97
C LYS A 363 -11.52 12.62 3.80
N LYS A 364 -12.64 12.29 3.15
CA LYS A 364 -13.83 11.74 3.81
C LYS A 364 -13.50 10.42 4.53
N GLU A 365 -12.72 9.55 3.92
CA GLU A 365 -12.29 8.29 4.54
C GLU A 365 -11.34 8.54 5.72
N PHE A 366 -10.35 9.42 5.55
CA PHE A 366 -9.47 9.86 6.64
C PHE A 366 -10.26 10.40 7.82
N GLU A 367 -11.23 11.29 7.60
CA GLU A 367 -12.06 11.88 8.65
C GLU A 367 -12.92 10.84 9.39
N LYS A 368 -13.44 9.83 8.68
CA LYS A 368 -14.14 8.71 9.31
C LYS A 368 -13.20 7.91 10.23
N SER A 369 -12.00 7.58 9.76
CA SER A 369 -10.99 6.87 10.55
C SER A 369 -10.56 7.73 11.74
N TRP A 370 -10.28 9.02 11.52
CA TRP A 370 -9.92 9.98 12.57
C TRP A 370 -10.96 10.09 13.68
N LYS A 371 -12.24 10.19 13.32
CA LYS A 371 -13.35 10.27 14.27
C LYS A 371 -13.57 8.97 15.03
N SER A 372 -13.28 7.83 14.43
CA SER A 372 -13.44 6.51 15.07
C SER A 372 -12.38 6.24 16.15
N ILE A 373 -11.23 6.91 16.10
CA ILE A 373 -10.14 6.77 17.07
C ILE A 373 -10.37 7.74 18.24
N PRO A 374 -10.45 7.25 19.50
CA PRO A 374 -10.62 8.08 20.69
C PRO A 374 -9.53 9.15 20.84
N ASN A 375 -9.91 10.32 21.38
CA ASN A 375 -8.96 11.44 21.56
C ASN A 375 -7.84 11.15 22.58
N LYS A 376 -8.02 10.19 23.49
CA LYS A 376 -6.94 9.76 24.40
C LYS A 376 -5.68 9.31 23.64
N TRP A 377 -5.85 8.77 22.40
CA TRP A 377 -4.75 8.33 21.54
C TRP A 377 -4.05 9.46 20.76
N LEU A 378 -4.34 10.70 21.08
CA LEU A 378 -3.49 11.86 20.75
C LEU A 378 -2.30 11.98 21.70
N TYR A 379 -2.40 11.43 22.92
CA TYR A 379 -1.45 11.65 24.01
C TYR A 379 -0.78 10.38 24.53
N SER A 380 -1.28 9.23 24.11
CA SER A 380 -0.77 7.91 24.48
C SER A 380 -0.95 6.94 23.30
N ASN A 381 -0.41 5.73 23.44
CA ASN A 381 -0.49 4.70 22.40
C ASN A 381 -1.28 3.50 22.93
N PRO A 382 -2.25 2.95 22.16
CA PRO A 382 -2.88 1.69 22.50
C PRO A 382 -1.88 0.54 22.36
N GLN A 383 -2.12 -0.55 23.09
CA GLN A 383 -1.45 -1.82 22.77
C GLN A 383 -2.05 -2.38 21.49
N PRO A 384 -1.25 -2.81 20.50
CA PRO A 384 -1.76 -3.40 19.25
C PRO A 384 -2.63 -4.63 19.51
N GLU A 385 -2.18 -5.51 20.41
CA GLU A 385 -2.99 -6.56 21.02
C GLU A 385 -3.39 -6.12 22.42
N GLY A 386 -4.71 -6.02 22.70
CA GLY A 386 -5.20 -5.58 23.99
C GLY A 386 -6.63 -5.07 23.98
N LYS A 387 -7.22 -4.89 25.17
CA LYS A 387 -8.62 -4.47 25.35
C LYS A 387 -8.96 -3.10 24.77
N ASP A 388 -7.96 -2.24 24.58
CA ASP A 388 -8.11 -0.91 23.97
C ASP A 388 -8.11 -0.96 22.44
N SER A 389 -7.63 -2.05 21.84
CA SER A 389 -7.59 -2.26 20.39
C SER A 389 -8.75 -3.14 19.94
N ARG A 390 -9.62 -2.57 19.14
CA ARG A 390 -10.89 -3.16 18.75
C ARG A 390 -10.69 -4.47 17.98
N TYR A 391 -11.24 -5.57 18.50
CA TYR A 391 -11.18 -6.93 17.99
C TYR A 391 -9.84 -7.66 18.11
N SER A 392 -8.74 -7.01 18.47
CA SER A 392 -7.42 -7.65 18.53
C SER A 392 -7.37 -8.88 19.45
N CYS A 393 -8.17 -8.92 20.50
CA CYS A 393 -8.26 -10.07 21.41
C CYS A 393 -9.20 -11.19 20.91
N SER A 394 -9.57 -11.23 19.62
CA SER A 394 -10.49 -12.22 19.06
C SER A 394 -10.40 -12.37 17.54
N ASP A 395 -9.26 -12.06 16.95
CA ASP A 395 -9.05 -12.04 15.50
C ASP A 395 -8.19 -13.20 14.97
N GLY A 396 -7.52 -13.93 15.89
CA GLY A 396 -6.62 -15.03 15.57
C GLY A 396 -5.27 -14.58 15.04
N VAL A 397 -4.84 -13.34 15.36
CA VAL A 397 -3.59 -12.74 14.91
C VAL A 397 -2.78 -12.25 16.11
N ASP A 398 -1.49 -12.50 16.12
CA ASP A 398 -0.51 -11.86 17.00
C ASP A 398 -0.25 -10.44 16.51
N ASN A 399 -1.00 -9.44 17.06
CA ASN A 399 -1.00 -8.06 16.56
C ASN A 399 0.24 -7.27 17.02
N ASP A 400 0.87 -7.66 18.12
CA ASP A 400 2.06 -7.00 18.66
C ASP A 400 3.37 -7.78 18.42
N HIS A 401 3.26 -8.99 17.82
CA HIS A 401 4.37 -9.88 17.46
C HIS A 401 5.20 -10.37 18.66
N ASN A 402 4.54 -10.63 19.78
CA ASN A 402 5.16 -11.21 20.98
C ASN A 402 5.12 -12.74 21.04
N GLY A 403 4.46 -13.39 20.08
CA GLY A 403 4.29 -14.86 19.97
C GLY A 403 3.04 -15.41 20.64
N LEU A 404 2.23 -14.56 21.26
CA LEU A 404 0.94 -14.89 21.86
C LEU A 404 -0.18 -14.17 21.08
N PHE A 405 -1.39 -14.68 21.11
CA PHE A 405 -2.52 -14.06 20.43
C PHE A 405 -3.83 -14.25 21.18
N ASP A 406 -4.75 -13.32 21.01
CA ASP A 406 -6.08 -13.34 21.61
C ASP A 406 -6.02 -13.52 23.14
N LYS A 407 -6.73 -14.52 23.66
CA LYS A 407 -6.81 -14.81 25.10
C LYS A 407 -5.51 -15.34 25.72
N GLU A 408 -4.55 -15.77 24.91
CA GLU A 408 -3.24 -16.20 25.40
C GLU A 408 -2.39 -15.00 25.79
N ASP A 409 -2.60 -13.84 25.11
CA ASP A 409 -1.89 -12.60 25.38
C ASP A 409 -2.31 -11.99 26.73
N PRO A 410 -1.34 -11.59 27.59
CA PRO A 410 -1.61 -10.91 28.84
C PRO A 410 -2.36 -9.58 28.71
N ALA A 411 -2.18 -8.83 27.59
CA ALA A 411 -2.84 -7.56 27.34
C ALA A 411 -4.34 -7.73 27.04
N CYS A 412 -4.77 -8.95 26.71
CA CYS A 412 -6.17 -9.33 26.49
C CYS A 412 -6.88 -9.87 27.75
N LYS A 413 -6.15 -10.12 28.84
CA LYS A 413 -6.67 -10.57 30.15
C LYS A 413 -7.03 -9.37 31.02
#